data_ef76ce62b3e1f13bc2e4d0d2cde4ab81
#
_entry.id   ef76ce62b3e1f13bc2e4d0d2cde4ab81
#
_cell.length_a   1.000
_cell.length_b   1.000
_cell.length_c   1.000
_cell.angle_alpha   90.00
_cell.angle_beta   90.00
_cell.angle_gamma   90.00
#
_symmetry.space_group_name_H-M   'P 1'
#
loop_
_entity.id
_entity.type
_entity.pdbx_description
1 polymer ?
#
loop_
_entity_poly.entity_id
_entity_poly.type
_entity_poly.pdbx_seq_one_letter_code
_entity_poly.pdbx_strand_id
1 'polypeptide(L)'
;ITTDHPVVPIDQIRLQAILAVREGLPADVALQALTTNPASILRLDDRVGALEAGRDGDLVLWSGDPLAVESRVEHVVIGGTTVLETTDDGDVHIVERWERFGRSSWLR
;
A
#
# COMPACT_ATOMS: atom_id res chain seq x y z
N ILE A 1 5.79 -1.64 -11.36
CA ILE A 1 5.44 -0.20 -11.43
C ILE A 1 6.32 0.54 -10.42
N THR A 2 6.88 1.66 -10.83
CA THR A 2 7.70 2.52 -9.97
C THR A 2 7.46 3.99 -10.32
N THR A 3 7.58 4.87 -9.34
CA THR A 3 7.49 6.32 -9.55
C THR A 3 8.84 6.94 -9.93
N ASP A 4 9.95 6.26 -9.64
CA ASP A 4 11.28 6.83 -9.76
C ASP A 4 11.36 8.21 -9.05
N HIS A 5 10.82 8.25 -7.83
CA HIS A 5 10.78 9.49 -7.04
C HIS A 5 12.18 10.14 -6.96
N PRO A 6 12.34 11.45 -7.22
CA PRO A 6 11.28 12.47 -7.30
C PRO A 6 10.74 12.78 -8.71
N VAL A 7 11.03 11.98 -9.72
CA VAL A 7 10.55 12.20 -11.09
C VAL A 7 9.02 12.21 -11.12
N VAL A 8 8.39 11.24 -10.46
CA VAL A 8 6.97 11.25 -10.14
C VAL A 8 6.85 11.18 -8.61
N PRO A 9 5.99 11.99 -7.98
CA PRO A 9 5.75 11.91 -6.54
C PRO A 9 5.40 10.49 -6.09
N ILE A 10 5.92 10.06 -4.94
CA ILE A 10 5.76 8.69 -4.46
C ILE A 10 4.29 8.30 -4.21
N ASP A 11 3.47 9.26 -3.82
CA ASP A 11 2.02 9.11 -3.62
C ASP A 11 1.22 8.89 -4.92
N GLN A 12 1.85 9.10 -6.07
CA GLN A 12 1.24 8.89 -7.39
C GLN A 12 1.36 7.44 -7.90
N ILE A 13 1.96 6.52 -7.16
CA ILE A 13 2.17 5.14 -7.61
C ILE A 13 0.85 4.42 -7.94
N ARG A 14 -0.19 4.66 -7.15
CA ARG A 14 -1.54 4.13 -7.42
C ARG A 14 -2.11 4.67 -8.72
N LEU A 15 -1.97 5.97 -8.98
CA LEU A 15 -2.43 6.59 -10.22
C LEU A 15 -1.75 5.98 -11.44
N GLN A 16 -0.45 5.68 -11.36
CA GLN A 16 0.26 5.01 -12.45
C GLN A 16 -0.31 3.61 -12.72
N ALA A 17 -0.68 2.86 -11.68
CA ALA A 17 -1.32 1.55 -11.85
C ALA A 17 -2.71 1.69 -12.51
N ILE A 18 -3.51 2.68 -12.09
CA ILE A 18 -4.82 2.97 -12.71
C ILE A 18 -4.67 3.30 -14.20
N LEU A 19 -3.71 4.14 -14.55
CA LEU A 19 -3.43 4.49 -15.94
C LEU A 19 -2.96 3.28 -16.76
N ALA A 20 -2.12 2.41 -16.19
CA ALA A 20 -1.69 1.18 -16.85
C ALA A 20 -2.87 0.23 -17.12
N VAL A 21 -3.80 0.10 -16.19
CA VAL A 21 -5.03 -0.69 -16.39
C VAL A 21 -5.89 -0.08 -17.47
N ARG A 22 -6.04 1.23 -17.49
CA ARG A 22 -6.77 1.93 -18.56
C ARG A 22 -6.17 1.67 -19.94
N GLU A 23 -4.84 1.53 -20.03
CA GLU A 23 -4.13 1.24 -21.27
C GLU A 23 -4.03 -0.27 -21.59
N GLY A 24 -4.73 -1.12 -20.83
CA GLY A 24 -4.91 -2.53 -21.14
C GLY A 24 -4.15 -3.52 -20.25
N LEU A 25 -3.45 -3.05 -19.18
CA LEU A 25 -2.88 -3.98 -18.22
C LEU A 25 -4.00 -4.64 -17.41
N PRO A 26 -4.04 -5.99 -17.27
CA PRO A 26 -5.01 -6.63 -16.40
C PRO A 26 -4.94 -6.11 -14.97
N ALA A 27 -6.09 -5.90 -14.32
CA ALA A 27 -6.17 -5.29 -12.99
C ALA A 27 -5.44 -6.10 -11.91
N ASP A 28 -5.55 -7.42 -11.96
CA ASP A 28 -4.83 -8.34 -11.06
C ASP A 28 -3.30 -8.24 -11.24
N VAL A 29 -2.82 -8.08 -12.46
CA VAL A 29 -1.40 -7.88 -12.76
C VAL A 29 -0.94 -6.51 -12.23
N ALA A 30 -1.76 -5.47 -12.35
CA ALA A 30 -1.45 -4.15 -11.78
C ALA A 30 -1.34 -4.20 -10.25
N LEU A 31 -2.24 -4.91 -9.56
CA LEU A 31 -2.17 -5.10 -8.11
C LEU A 31 -0.93 -5.91 -7.70
N GLN A 32 -0.62 -6.98 -8.41
CA GLN A 32 0.61 -7.75 -8.18
C GLN A 32 1.86 -6.87 -8.37
N ALA A 33 1.87 -5.98 -9.35
CA ALA A 33 2.98 -5.06 -9.60
C ALA A 33 3.19 -4.02 -8.48
N LEU A 34 2.18 -3.81 -7.63
CA LEU A 34 2.25 -2.94 -6.46
C LEU A 34 2.53 -3.71 -5.15
N THR A 35 2.37 -5.02 -5.12
CA THR A 35 2.38 -5.82 -3.89
C THR A 35 3.34 -7.00 -3.97
N THR A 36 2.92 -8.12 -4.54
CA THR A 36 3.69 -9.38 -4.53
C THR A 36 4.96 -9.32 -5.37
N ASN A 37 4.93 -8.65 -6.53
CA ASN A 37 6.12 -8.57 -7.39
C ASN A 37 7.27 -7.78 -6.75
N PRO A 38 7.06 -6.55 -6.21
CA PRO A 38 8.13 -5.85 -5.49
C PRO A 38 8.61 -6.59 -4.25
N ALA A 39 7.71 -7.27 -3.50
CA ALA A 39 8.10 -8.11 -2.38
C ALA A 39 9.07 -9.23 -2.82
N SER A 40 8.76 -9.90 -3.92
CA SER A 40 9.62 -10.95 -4.48
C SER A 40 10.96 -10.41 -4.99
N ILE A 41 10.96 -9.27 -5.69
CA ILE A 41 12.19 -8.61 -6.16
C ILE A 41 13.12 -8.28 -4.98
N LEU A 42 12.56 -7.83 -3.86
CA LEU A 42 13.29 -7.50 -2.63
C LEU A 42 13.59 -8.73 -1.75
N ARG A 43 13.13 -9.94 -2.13
CA ARG A 43 13.23 -11.18 -1.33
C ARG A 43 12.57 -11.04 0.05
N LEU A 44 11.40 -10.41 0.10
CA LEU A 44 10.58 -10.21 1.29
C LEU A 44 9.20 -10.89 1.16
N ASP A 45 9.03 -11.73 0.15
CA ASP A 45 7.77 -12.39 -0.20
C ASP A 45 7.35 -13.49 0.78
N ASP A 46 8.21 -13.85 1.72
CA ASP A 46 7.87 -14.67 2.89
C ASP A 46 7.20 -13.86 4.02
N ARG A 47 7.32 -12.54 4.01
CA ARG A 47 6.84 -11.64 5.07
C ARG A 47 5.74 -10.70 4.63
N VAL A 48 5.85 -10.11 3.44
CA VAL A 48 4.97 -9.03 2.97
C VAL A 48 4.49 -9.27 1.53
N GLY A 49 3.61 -8.39 1.04
CA GLY A 49 3.13 -8.39 -0.34
C GLY A 49 1.85 -9.19 -0.57
N ALA A 50 1.42 -10.00 0.39
CA ALA A 50 0.15 -10.73 0.33
C ALA A 50 -0.46 -10.91 1.73
N LEU A 51 -1.78 -11.06 1.79
CA LEU A 51 -2.52 -11.35 3.02
C LEU A 51 -2.63 -12.87 3.18
N GLU A 52 -1.65 -13.45 3.88
CA GLU A 52 -1.57 -14.88 4.15
C GLU A 52 -1.17 -15.13 5.60
N ALA A 53 -1.63 -16.25 6.16
CA ALA A 53 -1.25 -16.65 7.51
C ALA A 53 0.29 -16.81 7.62
N GLY A 54 0.87 -16.23 8.66
CA GLY A 54 2.31 -16.25 8.92
C GLY A 54 3.07 -15.05 8.34
N ARG A 55 2.42 -14.20 7.54
CA ARG A 55 3.00 -12.94 7.06
C ARG A 55 2.73 -11.78 8.01
N ASP A 56 3.44 -10.67 7.81
CA ASP A 56 3.25 -9.44 8.56
C ASP A 56 1.81 -8.93 8.36
N GLY A 57 1.20 -8.42 9.41
CA GLY A 57 -0.16 -7.90 9.38
C GLY A 57 -0.25 -6.50 8.78
N ASP A 58 0.21 -6.36 7.53
CA ASP A 58 0.22 -5.10 6.79
C ASP A 58 -0.89 -5.11 5.75
N LEU A 59 -1.85 -4.21 5.88
CA LEU A 59 -2.96 -4.12 4.93
C LEU A 59 -3.52 -2.70 4.82
N VAL A 60 -4.17 -2.45 3.71
CA VAL A 60 -4.94 -1.22 3.46
C VAL A 60 -6.38 -1.61 3.15
N LEU A 61 -7.32 -1.00 3.89
CA LEU A 61 -8.75 -1.09 3.59
C LEU A 61 -9.16 0.09 2.71
N TRP A 62 -9.94 -0.21 1.68
CA TRP A 62 -10.42 0.75 0.70
C TRP A 62 -11.94 0.82 0.72
N SER A 63 -12.51 1.99 0.39
CA SER A 63 -13.95 2.18 0.25
C SER A 63 -14.56 1.43 -0.94
N GLY A 64 -13.74 0.90 -1.83
CA GLY A 64 -14.12 0.16 -3.03
C GLY A 64 -12.90 -0.46 -3.69
N ASP A 65 -12.94 -0.63 -5.03
CA ASP A 65 -11.81 -1.14 -5.80
C ASP A 65 -10.58 -0.21 -5.64
N PRO A 66 -9.42 -0.70 -5.19
CA PRO A 66 -8.21 0.13 -5.04
C PRO A 66 -7.73 0.76 -6.36
N LEU A 67 -8.12 0.21 -7.51
CA LEU A 67 -7.79 0.75 -8.84
C LEU A 67 -8.89 1.65 -9.43
N ALA A 68 -9.97 1.89 -8.72
CA ALA A 68 -10.98 2.89 -9.09
C ALA A 68 -10.59 4.27 -8.52
N VAL A 69 -10.63 5.30 -9.36
CA VAL A 69 -10.19 6.67 -8.99
C VAL A 69 -10.95 7.22 -7.79
N GLU A 70 -12.25 6.92 -7.71
CA GLU A 70 -13.15 7.36 -6.65
C GLU A 70 -12.91 6.65 -5.29
N SER A 71 -12.22 5.53 -5.28
CA SER A 71 -11.94 4.79 -4.04
C SER A 71 -10.90 5.52 -3.19
N ARG A 72 -11.18 5.59 -1.90
CA ARG A 72 -10.30 6.18 -0.88
C ARG A 72 -9.82 5.12 0.10
N VAL A 73 -8.70 5.42 0.75
CA VAL A 73 -8.22 4.62 1.88
C VAL A 73 -9.13 4.87 3.08
N GLU A 74 -9.61 3.82 3.71
CA GLU A 74 -10.38 3.90 4.96
C GLU A 74 -9.48 3.59 6.17
N HIS A 75 -8.67 2.53 6.09
CA HIS A 75 -7.73 2.20 7.15
C HIS A 75 -6.39 1.75 6.57
N VAL A 76 -5.32 2.03 7.31
CA VAL A 76 -4.00 1.43 7.09
C VAL A 76 -3.59 0.72 8.37
N VAL A 77 -3.23 -0.54 8.24
CA VAL A 77 -2.74 -1.39 9.32
C VAL A 77 -1.30 -1.79 9.02
N ILE A 78 -0.41 -1.64 9.99
CA ILE A 78 0.99 -2.04 9.91
C ILE A 78 1.32 -2.89 11.14
N GLY A 79 1.84 -4.09 10.92
CA GLY A 79 2.15 -5.03 12.00
C GLY A 79 0.93 -5.37 12.87
N GLY A 80 -0.27 -5.41 12.29
CA GLY A 80 -1.52 -5.68 13.01
C GLY A 80 -2.07 -4.47 13.80
N THR A 81 -1.46 -3.29 13.69
CA THR A 81 -1.91 -2.07 14.38
C THR A 81 -2.43 -1.06 13.37
N THR A 82 -3.63 -0.52 13.60
CA THR A 82 -4.16 0.59 12.78
C THR A 82 -3.34 1.84 13.01
N VAL A 83 -2.75 2.37 11.94
CA VAL A 83 -1.89 3.57 11.98
C VAL A 83 -2.58 4.78 11.36
N LEU A 84 -3.57 4.56 10.50
CA LEU A 84 -4.34 5.61 9.84
C LEU A 84 -5.78 5.14 9.69
N GLU A 85 -6.71 6.06 9.92
CA GLU A 85 -8.13 5.89 9.62
C GLU A 85 -8.71 7.16 8.99
N THR A 86 -9.68 6.99 8.11
CA THR A 86 -10.44 8.08 7.51
C THR A 86 -11.85 8.06 8.09
N THR A 87 -12.31 9.18 8.63
CA THR A 87 -13.67 9.32 9.17
C THR A 87 -14.71 9.41 8.05
N ASP A 88 -15.98 9.24 8.41
CA ASP A 88 -17.11 9.37 7.48
C ASP A 88 -17.16 10.73 6.79
N ASP A 89 -16.70 11.80 7.46
CA ASP A 89 -16.58 13.15 6.91
C ASP A 89 -15.39 13.33 5.96
N GLY A 90 -14.53 12.29 5.84
CA GLY A 90 -13.37 12.28 4.96
C GLY A 90 -12.09 12.84 5.59
N ASP A 91 -12.09 13.16 6.87
CA ASP A 91 -10.90 13.59 7.59
C ASP A 91 -9.98 12.38 7.86
N VAL A 92 -8.69 12.58 7.66
CA VAL A 92 -7.67 11.55 7.87
C VAL A 92 -7.05 11.72 9.25
N HIS A 93 -7.16 10.70 10.08
CA HIS A 93 -6.55 10.63 11.39
C HIS A 93 -5.37 9.65 11.42
N ILE A 94 -4.21 10.13 11.88
CA ILE A 94 -3.07 9.28 12.20
C ILE A 94 -3.30 8.78 13.64
N VAL A 95 -3.64 7.50 13.78
CA VAL A 95 -3.98 6.86 15.06
C VAL A 95 -2.72 6.54 15.86
N GLU A 96 -1.69 6.03 15.18
CA GLU A 96 -0.39 5.72 15.77
C GLU A 96 0.71 6.45 15.01
N ARG A 97 1.56 7.16 15.74
CA ARG A 97 2.74 7.78 15.16
C ARG A 97 3.78 6.71 14.82
N TRP A 98 4.38 6.82 13.65
CA TRP A 98 5.48 5.96 13.18
C TRP A 98 6.64 5.81 14.19
N GLU A 99 6.78 6.72 15.13
CA GLU A 99 7.76 6.70 16.23
C GLU A 99 7.69 5.42 17.08
N ARG A 100 6.51 4.77 17.16
CA ARG A 100 6.32 3.52 17.89
C ARG A 100 6.99 2.33 17.19
N PHE A 101 7.17 2.40 15.88
CA PHE A 101 7.82 1.33 15.11
C PHE A 101 9.35 1.38 15.18
N GLY A 102 9.90 2.26 16.02
CA GLY A 102 11.30 2.34 16.44
C GLY A 102 12.29 2.59 15.31
N ARG A 103 13.12 3.62 15.46
CA ARG A 103 14.25 3.91 14.57
C ARG A 103 15.20 2.73 14.34
N SER A 104 15.11 1.69 15.17
CA SER A 104 16.09 0.60 15.21
C SER A 104 15.78 -0.58 14.30
N SER A 105 14.56 -0.73 13.81
CA SER A 105 14.22 -1.91 12.99
C SER A 105 14.49 -1.74 11.49
N TRP A 106 14.60 -0.50 10.99
CA TRP A 106 14.78 -0.20 9.57
C TRP A 106 16.21 0.20 9.18
N LEU A 107 17.06 0.50 10.17
CA LEU A 107 18.45 0.95 9.98
C LEU A 107 19.48 -0.15 10.33
N ARG A 108 19.08 -1.40 10.26
CA ARG A 108 20.04 -2.50 10.39
C ARG A 108 20.47 -3.04 9.04
#